data_a7ce18ded83072e2c970b05a498e2080
#
_entry.id   a7ce18ded83072e2c970b05a498e2080
#
_cell.length_a   1.000
_cell.length_b   1.000
_cell.length_c   1.000
_cell.angle_alpha   90.00
_cell.angle_beta   90.00
_cell.angle_gamma   90.00
#
_symmetry.space_group_name_H-M   'P 1'
#
loop_
_entity.id
_entity.type
_entity.pdbx_description
1 polymer ?
#
loop_
_entity_poly.entity_id
_entity_poly.type
_entity_poly.pdbx_seq_one_letter_code
_entity_poly.pdbx_strand_id
1 'polypeptide(L)'
;FWQMDSNGQVHAGKIMGYDAKTGHRQKVPHPHICWVHTELRLPDFNLCQCFFGEHLLVRYSDKTVFIVESEKTALIAAHFMPDGLWLATGGKNGCFNEKAVRVLAHRDAVLMPDLGATEQWKQKTSMLANVLPVRIGQYGTGRYGNR
;
A
#
# COMPACT_ATOMS: atom_id res chain seq x y z
N PHE A 1 5.15 7.93 -7.05
CA PHE A 1 4.01 7.07 -6.76
C PHE A 1 2.74 7.92 -6.65
N TRP A 2 1.81 7.73 -7.56
CA TRP A 2 0.54 8.45 -7.56
C TRP A 2 -0.52 7.64 -6.80
N GLN A 3 -1.28 8.31 -5.97
CA GLN A 3 -2.48 7.77 -5.33
C GLN A 3 -3.68 8.20 -6.17
N MET A 4 -4.28 7.24 -6.86
CA MET A 4 -5.43 7.42 -7.73
C MET A 4 -6.54 6.50 -7.25
N ASP A 5 -7.73 7.05 -7.04
CA ASP A 5 -8.88 6.29 -6.54
C ASP A 5 -9.56 5.44 -7.62
N SER A 6 -10.57 4.68 -7.24
CA SER A 6 -11.36 3.82 -8.13
C SER A 6 -12.12 4.56 -9.22
N ASN A 7 -12.30 5.88 -9.11
CA ASN A 7 -12.92 6.74 -10.12
C ASN A 7 -11.88 7.37 -11.06
N GLY A 8 -10.58 7.09 -10.86
CA GLY A 8 -9.49 7.65 -11.64
C GLY A 8 -9.05 9.05 -11.20
N GLN A 9 -9.53 9.55 -10.06
CA GLN A 9 -9.11 10.84 -9.53
C GLN A 9 -7.78 10.73 -8.80
N VAL A 10 -6.85 11.64 -9.09
CA VAL A 10 -5.55 11.71 -8.41
C VAL A 10 -5.71 12.50 -7.11
N HIS A 11 -5.40 11.84 -5.98
CA HIS A 11 -5.48 12.41 -4.65
C HIS A 11 -4.16 12.98 -4.15
N ALA A 12 -3.06 12.30 -4.44
CA ALA A 12 -1.74 12.70 -4.01
C ALA A 12 -0.65 12.06 -4.87
N GLY A 13 0.54 12.61 -4.82
CA GLY A 13 1.73 12.00 -5.41
C GLY A 13 2.87 12.01 -4.40
N LYS A 14 3.52 10.86 -4.22
CA LYS A 14 4.69 10.70 -3.34
C LYS A 14 5.94 10.56 -4.19
N ILE A 15 6.91 11.41 -3.95
CA ILE A 15 8.24 11.35 -4.57
C ILE A 15 9.17 10.63 -3.61
N MET A 16 9.90 9.65 -4.08
CA MET A 16 10.85 8.90 -3.28
C MET A 16 12.06 8.49 -4.11
N GLY A 17 13.24 8.86 -3.67
CA GLY A 17 14.50 8.50 -4.29
C GLY A 17 14.96 7.10 -3.89
N TYR A 18 15.44 6.35 -4.87
CA TYR A 18 16.06 5.04 -4.67
C TYR A 18 17.42 5.01 -5.35
N ASP A 19 18.35 4.30 -4.75
CA ASP A 19 19.62 3.94 -5.38
C ASP A 19 19.35 2.91 -6.48
N ALA A 20 19.78 3.22 -7.70
CA ALA A 20 19.49 2.37 -8.87
C ALA A 20 20.19 1.01 -8.84
N LYS A 21 21.32 0.90 -8.12
CA LYS A 21 22.09 -0.35 -8.05
C LYS A 21 21.58 -1.29 -6.98
N THR A 22 21.18 -0.74 -5.81
CA THR A 22 20.80 -1.51 -4.65
C THR A 22 19.29 -1.59 -4.43
N GLY A 23 18.52 -0.70 -5.05
CA GLY A 23 17.09 -0.57 -4.83
C GLY A 23 16.73 -0.04 -3.42
N HIS A 24 17.72 0.32 -2.59
CA HIS A 24 17.48 0.91 -1.29
C HIS A 24 17.02 2.37 -1.40
N ARG A 25 16.26 2.84 -0.40
CA ARG A 25 15.95 4.27 -0.29
C ARG A 25 17.22 5.09 -0.23
N GLN A 26 17.27 6.14 -1.02
CA GLN A 26 18.35 7.11 -0.96
C GLN A 26 18.28 7.84 0.39
N LYS A 27 19.37 7.77 1.15
CA LYS A 27 19.49 8.39 2.48
C LYS A 27 20.54 9.50 2.54
N VAL A 28 21.46 9.50 1.58
CA VAL A 28 22.61 10.42 1.55
C VAL A 28 22.54 11.25 0.27
N PRO A 29 22.80 12.55 0.30
CA PRO A 29 23.08 13.38 1.48
C PRO A 29 21.85 13.60 2.38
N HIS A 30 20.62 13.50 1.83
CA HIS A 30 19.37 13.60 2.56
C HIS A 30 18.37 12.58 2.04
N PRO A 31 17.44 12.08 2.89
CA PRO A 31 16.34 11.26 2.40
C PRO A 31 15.52 12.03 1.37
N HIS A 32 15.47 11.53 0.14
CA HIS A 32 14.65 12.15 -0.90
C HIS A 32 13.23 11.57 -0.82
N ILE A 33 12.41 12.16 0.05
CA ILE A 33 10.99 11.83 0.24
C ILE A 33 10.23 13.14 0.35
N CYS A 34 9.33 13.41 -0.57
CA CYS A 34 8.42 14.54 -0.49
C CYS A 34 7.08 14.24 -1.18
N TRP A 35 6.13 15.12 -0.97
CA TRP A 35 4.85 15.09 -1.67
C TRP A 35 4.87 16.02 -2.87
N VAL A 36 4.23 15.62 -3.96
CA VAL A 36 4.15 16.45 -5.18
C VAL A 36 3.53 17.82 -4.88
N HIS A 37 2.46 17.88 -4.09
CA HIS A 37 1.83 19.15 -3.73
C HIS A 37 2.77 20.09 -2.95
N THR A 38 3.65 19.54 -2.12
CA THR A 38 4.66 20.32 -1.40
C THR A 38 5.72 20.86 -2.37
N GLU A 39 6.19 20.00 -3.29
CA GLU A 39 7.18 20.38 -4.30
C GLU A 39 6.64 21.46 -5.25
N LEU A 40 5.37 21.34 -5.62
CA LEU A 40 4.67 22.32 -6.46
C LEU A 40 4.18 23.54 -5.68
N ARG A 41 4.38 23.58 -4.36
CA ARG A 41 3.93 24.66 -3.47
C ARG A 41 2.46 25.02 -3.65
N LEU A 42 1.60 23.99 -3.77
CA LEU A 42 0.18 24.21 -3.94
C LEU A 42 -0.41 24.75 -2.63
N PRO A 43 -1.03 25.95 -2.66
CA PRO A 43 -1.65 26.51 -1.46
C PRO A 43 -2.88 25.70 -1.05
N ASP A 44 -3.16 25.64 0.22
CA ASP A 44 -4.38 25.06 0.81
C ASP A 44 -4.69 23.63 0.35
N PHE A 45 -3.65 22.85 0.01
CA PHE A 45 -3.82 21.47 -0.46
C PHE A 45 -4.35 20.56 0.64
N ASN A 46 -5.54 20.01 0.44
CA ASN A 46 -6.13 19.03 1.35
C ASN A 46 -5.63 17.61 1.00
N LEU A 47 -4.70 17.08 1.80
CA LEU A 47 -4.16 15.75 1.62
C LEU A 47 -5.20 14.68 2.02
N CYS A 48 -5.95 14.22 1.05
CA CYS A 48 -6.89 13.11 1.21
C CYS A 48 -6.33 11.87 0.50
N GLN A 49 -5.69 10.98 1.24
CA GLN A 49 -5.01 9.80 0.68
C GLN A 49 -5.98 8.67 0.38
N CYS A 50 -5.68 7.92 -0.70
CA CYS A 50 -6.25 6.62 -1.02
C CYS A 50 -5.13 5.58 -1.19
N PHE A 51 -5.46 4.30 -1.39
CA PHE A 51 -4.42 3.29 -1.62
C PHE A 51 -3.65 3.55 -2.92
N PHE A 52 -2.35 3.36 -2.88
CA PHE A 52 -1.60 3.21 -4.11
C PHE A 52 -2.08 1.95 -4.85
N GLY A 53 -2.43 2.09 -6.13
CA GLY A 53 -2.99 1.00 -6.93
C GLY A 53 -4.53 0.86 -6.84
N GLU A 54 -5.24 1.69 -6.05
CA GLU A 54 -6.69 1.59 -5.84
C GLU A 54 -7.50 1.61 -7.15
N HIS A 55 -7.10 2.42 -8.13
CA HIS A 55 -7.74 2.49 -9.44
C HIS A 55 -7.79 1.15 -10.19
N LEU A 56 -6.94 0.20 -9.82
CA LEU A 56 -6.91 -1.14 -10.41
C LEU A 56 -8.03 -2.05 -9.89
N LEU A 57 -8.66 -1.71 -8.77
CA LEU A 57 -9.77 -2.48 -8.19
C LEU A 57 -10.94 -2.66 -9.17
N VAL A 58 -11.22 -1.63 -9.97
CA VAL A 58 -12.31 -1.68 -10.96
C VAL A 58 -11.97 -2.64 -12.10
N ARG A 59 -10.69 -2.67 -12.50
CA ARG A 59 -10.22 -3.51 -13.61
C ARG A 59 -10.10 -4.99 -13.25
N TYR A 60 -9.75 -5.29 -12.00
CA TYR A 60 -9.46 -6.64 -11.50
C TYR A 60 -10.39 -6.99 -10.34
N SER A 61 -11.68 -7.12 -10.65
CA SER A 61 -12.73 -7.34 -9.65
C SER A 61 -12.68 -8.73 -9.00
N ASP A 62 -12.08 -9.70 -9.65
CA ASP A 62 -11.99 -11.11 -9.28
C ASP A 62 -10.71 -11.48 -8.51
N LYS A 63 -9.69 -10.64 -8.54
CA LYS A 63 -8.42 -10.92 -7.86
C LYS A 63 -8.51 -10.71 -6.35
N THR A 64 -7.85 -11.57 -5.59
CA THR A 64 -7.55 -11.32 -4.18
C THR A 64 -6.68 -10.07 -4.04
N VAL A 65 -7.07 -9.20 -3.14
CA VAL A 65 -6.36 -7.94 -2.87
C VAL A 65 -5.34 -8.15 -1.76
N PHE A 66 -4.08 -7.86 -2.03
CA PHE A 66 -3.01 -7.85 -1.03
C PHE A 66 -2.63 -6.42 -0.68
N ILE A 67 -2.58 -6.10 0.61
CA ILE A 67 -2.26 -4.75 1.09
C ILE A 67 -0.94 -4.78 1.82
N VAL A 68 0.03 -4.01 1.34
CA VAL A 68 1.37 -3.85 1.89
C VAL A 68 1.60 -2.41 2.38
N GLU A 69 2.70 -2.17 3.08
CA GLU A 69 3.00 -0.82 3.58
C GLU A 69 3.54 0.10 2.49
N SER A 70 4.48 -0.37 1.69
CA SER A 70 5.19 0.48 0.75
C SER A 70 4.78 0.26 -0.70
N GLU A 71 4.73 1.35 -1.46
CA GLU A 71 4.41 1.35 -2.88
C GLU A 71 5.43 0.52 -3.69
N LYS A 72 6.70 0.56 -3.29
CA LYS A 72 7.74 -0.26 -3.92
C LYS A 72 7.47 -1.74 -3.72
N THR A 73 7.09 -2.15 -2.51
CA THR A 73 6.73 -3.54 -2.22
C THR A 73 5.55 -3.98 -3.09
N ALA A 74 4.52 -3.14 -3.24
CA ALA A 74 3.37 -3.46 -4.09
C ALA A 74 3.78 -3.67 -5.55
N LEU A 75 4.64 -2.81 -6.11
CA LEU A 75 5.13 -2.96 -7.50
C LEU A 75 5.95 -4.23 -7.70
N ILE A 76 6.87 -4.52 -6.77
CA ILE A 76 7.71 -5.73 -6.85
C ILE A 76 6.82 -6.97 -6.72
N ALA A 77 5.91 -6.99 -5.75
CA ALA A 77 5.01 -8.11 -5.55
C ALA A 77 4.08 -8.34 -6.75
N ALA A 78 3.56 -7.28 -7.36
CA ALA A 78 2.74 -7.38 -8.58
C ALA A 78 3.52 -7.97 -9.76
N HIS A 79 4.83 -7.73 -9.84
CA HIS A 79 5.68 -8.30 -10.88
C HIS A 79 5.89 -9.82 -10.67
N PHE A 80 6.21 -10.24 -9.43
CA PHE A 80 6.52 -11.64 -9.14
C PHE A 80 5.29 -12.51 -8.84
N MET A 81 4.19 -11.91 -8.43
CA MET A 81 2.94 -12.58 -8.06
C MET A 81 1.74 -11.90 -8.75
N PRO A 82 1.64 -12.01 -10.08
CA PRO A 82 0.66 -11.29 -10.90
C PRO A 82 -0.78 -11.76 -10.70
N ASP A 83 -1.00 -12.91 -10.07
CA ASP A 83 -2.35 -13.43 -9.79
C ASP A 83 -3.09 -12.63 -8.71
N GLY A 84 -2.36 -11.93 -7.86
CA GLY A 84 -2.90 -11.02 -6.86
C GLY A 84 -3.01 -9.57 -7.36
N LEU A 85 -3.85 -8.79 -6.70
CA LEU A 85 -3.89 -7.33 -6.84
C LEU A 85 -3.20 -6.68 -5.64
N TRP A 86 -2.12 -5.95 -5.89
CA TRP A 86 -1.27 -5.40 -4.85
C TRP A 86 -1.51 -3.91 -4.65
N LEU A 87 -1.97 -3.54 -3.46
CA LEU A 87 -2.18 -2.17 -3.03
C LEU A 87 -1.17 -1.80 -1.94
N ALA A 88 -0.90 -0.50 -1.78
CA ALA A 88 -0.09 -0.03 -0.67
C ALA A 88 -0.75 1.11 0.10
N THR A 89 -0.53 1.11 1.43
CA THR A 89 -1.02 2.17 2.32
C THR A 89 -0.19 3.45 2.25
N GLY A 90 1.02 3.38 1.67
CA GLY A 90 1.97 4.50 1.62
C GLY A 90 2.82 4.66 2.88
N GLY A 91 2.80 3.69 3.77
CA GLY A 91 3.58 3.62 5.01
C GLY A 91 2.79 3.04 6.17
N LYS A 92 3.46 2.82 7.30
CA LYS A 92 2.90 2.19 8.50
C LYS A 92 1.58 2.83 8.99
N ASN A 93 1.48 4.15 8.88
CA ASN A 93 0.30 4.94 9.28
C ASN A 93 -0.44 5.56 8.08
N GLY A 94 -0.08 5.22 6.85
CA GLY A 94 -0.57 5.83 5.64
C GLY A 94 -2.10 5.97 5.53
N CYS A 95 -2.68 5.68 4.38
CA CYS A 95 -4.14 5.82 4.19
C CYS A 95 -4.98 4.73 4.88
N PHE A 96 -4.38 3.81 5.65
CA PHE A 96 -5.10 2.69 6.27
C PHE A 96 -6.02 3.17 7.41
N ASN A 97 -7.21 3.61 7.04
CA ASN A 97 -8.28 4.09 7.94
C ASN A 97 -9.65 3.65 7.41
N GLU A 98 -10.70 3.86 8.22
CA GLU A 98 -12.07 3.42 7.89
C GLU A 98 -12.56 3.95 6.52
N LYS A 99 -12.29 5.21 6.21
CA LYS A 99 -12.73 5.81 4.94
C LYS A 99 -12.07 5.12 3.75
N ALA A 100 -10.74 4.95 3.79
CA ALA A 100 -10.00 4.34 2.69
C ALA A 100 -10.36 2.86 2.49
N VAL A 101 -10.59 2.10 3.58
CA VAL A 101 -10.86 0.67 3.45
C VAL A 101 -12.25 0.34 2.92
N ARG A 102 -13.19 1.29 2.90
CA ARG A 102 -14.54 1.06 2.35
C ARG A 102 -14.54 0.67 0.88
N VAL A 103 -13.53 1.09 0.12
CA VAL A 103 -13.36 0.71 -1.29
C VAL A 103 -13.13 -0.80 -1.46
N LEU A 104 -12.71 -1.47 -0.39
CA LEU A 104 -12.48 -2.91 -0.35
C LEU A 104 -13.71 -3.73 0.05
N ALA A 105 -14.87 -3.08 0.27
CA ALA A 105 -16.10 -3.77 0.61
C ALA A 105 -16.39 -4.87 -0.42
N HIS A 106 -16.72 -6.07 0.07
CA HIS A 106 -16.97 -7.27 -0.76
C HIS A 106 -15.75 -7.82 -1.53
N ARG A 107 -14.54 -7.37 -1.18
CA ARG A 107 -13.29 -7.92 -1.75
C ARG A 107 -12.65 -8.91 -0.78
N ASP A 108 -12.07 -9.99 -1.33
CA ASP A 108 -11.16 -10.84 -0.56
C ASP A 108 -9.85 -10.07 -0.39
N ALA A 109 -9.56 -9.62 0.84
CA ALA A 109 -8.41 -8.81 1.15
C ALA A 109 -7.50 -9.46 2.19
N VAL A 110 -6.20 -9.45 1.92
CA VAL A 110 -5.14 -9.99 2.79
C VAL A 110 -4.18 -8.88 3.16
N LEU A 111 -3.99 -8.66 4.45
CA LEU A 111 -3.01 -7.70 4.95
C LEU A 111 -1.64 -8.36 5.08
N MET A 112 -0.62 -7.71 4.54
CA MET A 112 0.77 -8.14 4.55
C MET A 112 1.64 -7.05 5.21
N PRO A 113 1.54 -6.88 6.55
CA PRO A 113 2.33 -5.89 7.27
C PRO A 113 3.82 -6.22 7.21
N ASP A 114 4.67 -5.19 7.24
CA ASP A 114 6.12 -5.37 7.41
C ASP A 114 6.43 -6.00 8.78
N LEU A 115 7.60 -6.61 8.90
CA LEU A 115 8.08 -7.19 10.16
C LEU A 115 8.08 -6.11 11.26
N GLY A 116 7.43 -6.42 12.39
CA GLY A 116 7.26 -5.50 13.51
C GLY A 116 6.03 -4.58 13.43
N ALA A 117 5.26 -4.59 12.35
CA ALA A 117 4.00 -3.85 12.24
C ALA A 117 2.75 -4.73 12.45
N THR A 118 2.92 -6.03 12.58
CA THR A 118 1.83 -7.03 12.63
C THR A 118 0.80 -6.73 13.73
N GLU A 119 1.24 -6.47 14.95
CA GLU A 119 0.31 -6.21 16.07
C GLU A 119 -0.46 -4.90 15.88
N GLN A 120 0.19 -3.86 15.37
CA GLN A 120 -0.50 -2.60 15.06
C GLN A 120 -1.55 -2.80 13.96
N TRP A 121 -1.24 -3.60 12.94
CA TRP A 121 -2.18 -3.88 11.86
C TRP A 121 -3.33 -4.78 12.32
N LYS A 122 -3.10 -5.73 13.21
CA LYS A 122 -4.17 -6.51 13.86
C LYS A 122 -5.15 -5.61 14.62
N GLN A 123 -4.64 -4.64 15.40
CA GLN A 123 -5.50 -3.69 16.11
C GLN A 123 -6.35 -2.87 15.13
N LYS A 124 -5.74 -2.35 14.05
CA LYS A 124 -6.48 -1.65 13.00
C LYS A 124 -7.54 -2.54 12.35
N THR A 125 -7.21 -3.79 12.05
CA THR A 125 -8.14 -4.77 11.47
C THR A 125 -9.34 -5.00 12.37
N SER A 126 -9.16 -5.10 13.68
CA SER A 126 -10.25 -5.27 14.63
C SER A 126 -11.21 -4.09 14.62
N MET A 127 -10.71 -2.87 14.49
CA MET A 127 -11.55 -1.67 14.34
C MET A 127 -12.31 -1.64 13.01
N LEU A 128 -11.77 -2.31 11.99
CA LEU A 128 -12.34 -2.35 10.64
C LEU A 128 -13.17 -3.61 10.36
N ALA A 129 -13.21 -4.56 11.30
CA ALA A 129 -13.92 -5.84 11.14
C ALA A 129 -15.42 -5.68 10.83
N ASN A 130 -16.04 -4.57 11.25
CA ASN A 130 -17.41 -4.23 10.90
C ASN A 130 -17.59 -3.74 9.43
N VAL A 131 -16.48 -3.44 8.76
CA VAL A 131 -16.46 -2.90 7.39
C VAL A 131 -15.96 -3.94 6.39
N LEU A 132 -15.09 -4.88 6.83
CA LEU A 132 -14.41 -5.83 5.95
C LEU A 132 -14.17 -7.19 6.60
N PRO A 133 -14.45 -8.30 5.91
CA PRO A 133 -13.82 -9.59 6.19
C PRO A 133 -12.36 -9.55 5.68
N VAL A 134 -11.41 -9.15 6.53
CA VAL A 134 -9.99 -9.07 6.17
C VAL A 134 -9.21 -10.17 6.86
N ARG A 135 -8.37 -10.86 6.12
CA ARG A 135 -7.41 -11.84 6.65
C ARG A 135 -6.04 -11.19 6.78
N ILE A 136 -5.29 -11.55 7.82
CA ILE A 136 -3.88 -11.18 7.96
C ILE A 136 -3.05 -12.34 7.40
N GLY A 137 -2.24 -12.06 6.39
CA GLY A 137 -1.28 -13.02 5.85
C GLY A 137 -0.24 -13.36 6.92
N GLN A 138 -0.06 -14.65 7.19
CA GLN A 138 1.08 -15.12 7.96
C GLN A 138 2.22 -15.35 6.97
N TYR A 139 3.37 -14.71 7.20
CA TYR A 139 4.60 -15.10 6.52
C TYR A 139 4.87 -16.54 6.95
N GLY A 140 4.63 -17.48 6.05
CA GLY A 140 4.96 -18.88 6.30
C GLY A 140 6.44 -18.98 6.63
N THR A 141 6.76 -19.59 7.76
CA THR A 141 8.08 -20.14 8.04
C THR A 141 8.30 -21.34 7.10
N GLY A 142 8.33 -21.05 5.79
CA GLY A 142 8.69 -22.02 4.78
C GLY A 142 10.13 -22.43 5.02
N ARG A 143 10.36 -23.57 5.63
CA ARG A 143 11.63 -24.27 5.55
C ARG A 143 11.91 -24.45 4.07
N TYR A 144 12.85 -23.72 3.53
CA TYR A 144 13.46 -24.07 2.26
C TYR A 144 14.15 -25.43 2.49
N GLY A 145 13.44 -26.50 2.14
CA GLY A 145 14.04 -27.83 2.09
C GLY A 145 15.10 -27.82 1.02
N ASN A 146 16.34 -28.06 1.40
CA ASN A 146 17.43 -28.38 0.50
C ASN A 146 16.99 -29.53 -0.42
N ARG A 147 16.99 -29.28 -1.72
CA ARG A 147 17.22 -30.28 -2.76
C ARG A 147 18.23 -29.76 -3.73
#